data_db7f5ec7dd7d455c54a0da4d76041be9
#
_entry.id   db7f5ec7dd7d455c54a0da4d76041be9
#
_cell.length_a   1.000
_cell.length_b   1.000
_cell.length_c   1.000
_cell.angle_alpha   90.00
_cell.angle_beta   90.00
_cell.angle_gamma   90.00
#
_symmetry.space_group_name_H-M   'P 1'
#
loop_
_entity.id
_entity.type
_entity.pdbx_description
1 polymer ?
#
loop_
_entity_poly.entity_id
_entity_poly.type
_entity_poly.pdbx_seq_one_letter_code
_entity_poly.pdbx_strand_id
1 'polypeptide(L)'
;MRYSDNAMCTILLSSYIGIKEGSDVKPLSLGEWHKFIDVLVQNKLEPSIVYSTEIVKLKEIGYDEAFLERIKALVERGASVAFELEEYEKRGIHVITFIDKEYPVLLRRELKNKKPPVLFYSGDISLANKVGIGVVGSRNISDDGMQFTINLVEKAVNEKLVIYSGGAKGVDVTAQTVALNSGGAVVAYIADSLMDKIKKKDIAKYVAEGKLLLISDLKPDVGFSAGRAMNRNKFIYASAMGTFIVESDYNKGGTWNGATEAIKNKWGKVFVWKNYSNGNQKLIDFGGNAYNVTDENLMAVISKQQEEDEIEKYTQINLMDLLG
;
A
#
# COMPACT_ATOMS: atom_id res chain seq x y z
N MET A 1 -11.36 23.63 -9.14
CA MET A 1 -10.08 22.95 -8.84
C MET A 1 -10.38 21.50 -8.48
N ARG A 2 -9.56 20.56 -8.94
CA ARG A 2 -9.77 19.12 -8.70
C ARG A 2 -9.35 18.68 -7.28
N TYR A 3 -8.38 19.37 -6.70
CA TYR A 3 -7.86 19.10 -5.34
C TYR A 3 -8.33 20.16 -4.37
N SER A 4 -8.67 19.77 -3.14
CA SER A 4 -8.87 20.71 -2.04
C SER A 4 -7.54 21.39 -1.68
N ASP A 5 -7.60 22.53 -1.00
CA ASP A 5 -6.38 23.24 -0.56
C ASP A 5 -5.52 22.35 0.34
N ASN A 6 -6.13 21.55 1.20
CA ASN A 6 -5.42 20.60 2.05
C ASN A 6 -4.76 19.46 1.25
N ALA A 7 -5.41 18.94 0.20
CA ALA A 7 -4.85 17.95 -0.68
C ALA A 7 -3.68 18.53 -1.50
N MET A 8 -3.85 19.73 -2.05
CA MET A 8 -2.77 20.40 -2.78
C MET A 8 -1.57 20.71 -1.87
N CYS A 9 -1.82 21.14 -0.65
CA CYS A 9 -0.79 21.34 0.35
C CYS A 9 -0.03 20.02 0.66
N THR A 10 -0.78 18.92 0.82
CA THR A 10 -0.18 17.59 1.01
C THR A 10 0.75 17.23 -0.15
N ILE A 11 0.31 17.43 -1.39
CA ILE A 11 1.12 17.18 -2.59
C ILE A 11 2.38 18.05 -2.60
N LEU A 12 2.24 19.34 -2.36
CA LEU A 12 3.35 20.30 -2.35
C LEU A 12 4.40 19.95 -1.28
N LEU A 13 3.98 19.63 -0.08
CA LEU A 13 4.90 19.44 1.03
C LEU A 13 5.55 18.06 1.07
N SER A 14 4.87 17.01 0.55
CA SER A 14 5.31 15.62 0.75
C SER A 14 5.63 14.85 -0.53
N SER A 15 5.59 15.49 -1.72
CA SER A 15 5.89 14.83 -2.98
C SER A 15 7.01 15.51 -3.77
N TYR A 16 7.63 14.75 -4.65
CA TYR A 16 8.65 15.25 -5.60
C TYR A 16 8.08 15.82 -6.90
N ILE A 17 6.74 15.96 -7.01
CA ILE A 17 6.09 16.60 -8.16
C ILE A 17 6.57 18.04 -8.28
N GLY A 18 6.95 18.49 -9.49
CA GLY A 18 7.40 19.84 -9.75
C GLY A 18 8.80 20.19 -9.18
N ILE A 19 9.53 19.22 -8.65
CA ILE A 19 10.94 19.40 -8.23
C ILE A 19 11.86 19.06 -9.41
N LYS A 20 12.71 20.03 -9.77
CA LYS A 20 13.71 19.84 -10.80
C LYS A 20 14.86 18.97 -10.29
N GLU A 21 15.46 18.19 -11.18
CA GLU A 21 16.66 17.42 -10.88
C GLU A 21 17.80 18.39 -10.44
N GLY A 22 18.52 18.01 -9.37
CA GLY A 22 19.56 18.85 -8.80
C GLY A 22 19.09 19.97 -7.85
N SER A 23 17.79 20.05 -7.56
CA SER A 23 17.26 21.01 -6.57
C SER A 23 17.68 20.65 -5.16
N ASP A 24 18.09 21.65 -4.37
CA ASP A 24 18.36 21.49 -2.93
C ASP A 24 17.08 21.40 -2.10
N VAL A 25 15.95 21.83 -2.64
CA VAL A 25 14.64 21.78 -1.96
C VAL A 25 14.12 20.34 -1.95
N LYS A 26 13.96 19.78 -0.76
CA LYS A 26 13.44 18.41 -0.56
C LYS A 26 12.07 18.45 0.10
N PRO A 27 11.10 17.65 -0.37
CA PRO A 27 9.83 17.46 0.33
C PRO A 27 10.07 16.99 1.76
N LEU A 28 9.07 17.16 2.60
CA LEU A 28 9.07 16.54 3.93
C LEU A 28 9.17 15.03 3.78
N SER A 29 10.08 14.41 4.52
CA SER A 29 10.12 12.96 4.65
C SER A 29 8.83 12.46 5.31
N LEU A 30 8.53 11.16 5.19
CA LEU A 30 7.34 10.58 5.79
C LEU A 30 7.23 10.88 7.30
N GLY A 31 8.35 10.81 8.04
CA GLY A 31 8.40 11.12 9.46
C GLY A 31 8.17 12.59 9.76
N GLU A 32 8.80 13.50 9.01
CA GLU A 32 8.58 14.94 9.15
C GLU A 32 7.14 15.32 8.82
N TRP A 33 6.58 14.75 7.74
CA TRP A 33 5.20 14.97 7.36
C TRP A 33 4.22 14.56 8.46
N HIS A 34 4.34 13.35 9.01
CA HIS A 34 3.44 12.91 10.08
C HIS A 34 3.60 13.76 11.33
N LYS A 35 4.83 14.10 11.72
CA LYS A 35 5.06 15.00 12.84
C LYS A 35 4.42 16.38 12.60
N PHE A 36 4.52 16.90 11.38
CA PHE A 36 3.89 18.16 11.00
C PHE A 36 2.37 18.10 11.14
N ILE A 37 1.73 17.06 10.59
CA ILE A 37 0.28 16.85 10.71
C ILE A 37 -0.15 16.67 12.16
N ASP A 38 0.56 15.89 12.96
CA ASP A 38 0.23 15.66 14.38
C ASP A 38 0.25 17.00 15.15
N VAL A 39 1.25 17.86 14.90
CA VAL A 39 1.34 19.19 15.51
C VAL A 39 0.20 20.09 15.04
N LEU A 40 -0.15 20.09 13.75
CA LEU A 40 -1.28 20.87 13.25
C LEU A 40 -2.60 20.43 13.91
N VAL A 41 -2.86 19.11 14.00
CA VAL A 41 -4.07 18.55 14.62
C VAL A 41 -4.17 18.95 16.10
N GLN A 42 -3.06 18.84 16.87
CA GLN A 42 -3.01 19.26 18.27
C GLN A 42 -3.35 20.74 18.48
N ASN A 43 -2.98 21.57 17.50
CA ASN A 43 -3.27 23.01 17.53
C ASN A 43 -4.55 23.41 16.78
N LYS A 44 -5.36 22.44 16.32
CA LYS A 44 -6.60 22.66 15.56
C LYS A 44 -6.36 23.46 14.26
N LEU A 45 -5.23 23.24 13.62
CA LEU A 45 -4.85 23.85 12.35
C LEU A 45 -4.95 22.83 11.23
N GLU A 46 -5.16 23.33 10.01
CA GLU A 46 -5.21 22.51 8.79
C GLU A 46 -3.94 22.69 7.96
N PRO A 47 -3.57 21.71 7.11
CA PRO A 47 -2.39 21.83 6.22
C PRO A 47 -2.41 23.08 5.35
N SER A 48 -3.58 23.53 4.92
CA SER A 48 -3.77 24.74 4.10
C SER A 48 -3.30 26.05 4.76
N ILE A 49 -3.00 26.05 6.07
CA ILE A 49 -2.41 27.20 6.77
C ILE A 49 -1.17 27.76 6.06
N VAL A 50 -0.43 26.90 5.34
CA VAL A 50 0.79 27.32 4.62
C VAL A 50 0.55 28.30 3.48
N TYR A 51 -0.72 28.42 3.01
CA TYR A 51 -1.14 29.42 2.01
C TYR A 51 -1.63 30.73 2.61
N SER A 52 -1.80 30.78 3.90
CA SER A 52 -2.39 31.94 4.57
C SER A 52 -1.32 32.83 5.21
N THR A 53 -1.71 34.08 5.52
CA THR A 53 -0.89 34.98 6.35
C THR A 53 -0.70 34.45 7.77
N GLU A 54 -1.53 33.48 8.19
CA GLU A 54 -1.44 32.83 9.50
C GLU A 54 -0.29 31.83 9.62
N ILE A 55 0.48 31.62 8.55
CA ILE A 55 1.68 30.77 8.58
C ILE A 55 2.65 31.14 9.72
N VAL A 56 2.59 32.39 10.19
CA VAL A 56 3.35 32.86 11.35
C VAL A 56 3.02 32.07 12.63
N LYS A 57 1.81 31.49 12.74
CA LYS A 57 1.43 30.61 13.87
C LYS A 57 2.32 29.38 13.98
N LEU A 58 2.93 28.94 12.86
CA LEU A 58 3.87 27.80 12.90
C LEU A 58 5.12 28.12 13.75
N LYS A 59 5.56 29.39 13.82
CA LYS A 59 6.61 29.81 14.75
C LYS A 59 6.16 29.70 16.20
N GLU A 60 4.92 30.12 16.50
CA GLU A 60 4.37 30.10 17.85
C GLU A 60 4.25 28.67 18.41
N ILE A 61 4.05 27.68 17.53
CA ILE A 61 3.97 26.25 17.90
C ILE A 61 5.30 25.50 17.75
N GLY A 62 6.42 26.23 17.57
CA GLY A 62 7.79 25.71 17.72
C GLY A 62 8.54 25.37 16.45
N TYR A 63 8.06 25.79 15.26
CA TYR A 63 8.84 25.65 14.02
C TYR A 63 9.80 26.83 13.85
N ASP A 64 11.06 26.51 13.50
CA ASP A 64 12.11 27.49 13.27
C ASP A 64 12.01 28.14 11.88
N GLU A 65 12.83 29.18 11.67
CA GLU A 65 12.88 29.92 10.41
C GLU A 65 13.30 29.03 9.23
N ALA A 66 14.26 28.13 9.43
CA ALA A 66 14.74 27.24 8.38
C ALA A 66 13.64 26.31 7.86
N PHE A 67 12.80 25.80 8.77
CA PHE A 67 11.63 25.00 8.39
C PHE A 67 10.61 25.82 7.60
N LEU A 68 10.32 27.05 8.02
CA LEU A 68 9.38 27.95 7.34
C LEU A 68 9.88 28.35 5.94
N GLU A 69 11.16 28.64 5.79
CA GLU A 69 11.79 28.90 4.49
C GLU A 69 11.64 27.69 3.56
N ARG A 70 11.86 26.47 4.07
CA ARG A 70 11.66 25.24 3.32
C ARG A 70 10.19 25.07 2.90
N ILE A 71 9.23 25.28 3.80
CA ILE A 71 7.80 25.22 3.49
C ILE A 71 7.45 26.23 2.39
N LYS A 72 7.91 27.47 2.51
CA LYS A 72 7.70 28.52 1.51
C LYS A 72 8.24 28.09 0.13
N ALA A 73 9.47 27.62 0.05
CA ALA A 73 10.08 27.15 -1.19
C ALA A 73 9.30 25.95 -1.79
N LEU A 74 8.76 25.08 -0.93
CA LEU A 74 7.91 23.97 -1.38
C LEU A 74 6.54 24.45 -1.94
N VAL A 75 5.95 25.46 -1.35
CA VAL A 75 4.67 26.06 -1.80
C VAL A 75 4.86 26.85 -3.09
N GLU A 76 5.94 27.57 -3.27
CA GLU A 76 6.26 28.34 -4.49
C GLU A 76 6.30 27.50 -5.77
N ARG A 77 6.41 26.17 -5.66
CA ARG A 77 6.33 25.24 -6.80
C ARG A 77 4.90 25.06 -7.37
N GLY A 78 3.89 25.72 -6.81
CA GLY A 78 2.49 25.48 -7.15
C GLY A 78 2.19 25.40 -8.64
N ALA A 79 2.74 26.33 -9.46
CA ALA A 79 2.58 26.31 -10.91
C ALA A 79 3.23 25.07 -11.58
N SER A 80 4.44 24.70 -11.17
CA SER A 80 5.11 23.50 -11.69
C SER A 80 4.39 22.22 -11.30
N VAL A 81 3.87 22.15 -10.08
CA VAL A 81 3.07 21.01 -9.60
C VAL A 81 1.76 20.91 -10.40
N ALA A 82 1.05 22.01 -10.59
CA ALA A 82 -0.19 22.03 -11.36
C ALA A 82 0.02 21.55 -12.80
N PHE A 83 1.09 22.01 -13.46
CA PHE A 83 1.45 21.58 -14.80
C PHE A 83 1.76 20.07 -14.86
N GLU A 84 2.57 19.55 -13.94
CA GLU A 84 2.96 18.14 -13.92
C GLU A 84 1.77 17.22 -13.60
N LEU A 85 0.85 17.65 -12.71
CA LEU A 85 -0.40 16.94 -12.43
C LEU A 85 -1.30 16.86 -13.68
N GLU A 86 -1.40 17.93 -14.46
CA GLU A 86 -2.16 17.93 -15.71
C GLU A 86 -1.53 16.97 -16.75
N GLU A 87 -0.20 16.95 -16.86
CA GLU A 87 0.52 16.01 -17.73
C GLU A 87 0.33 14.53 -17.31
N TYR A 88 0.26 14.24 -16.00
CA TYR A 88 -0.08 12.91 -15.51
C TYR A 88 -1.51 12.54 -15.89
N GLU A 89 -2.46 13.44 -15.70
CA GLU A 89 -3.86 13.20 -16.02
C GLU A 89 -4.08 12.90 -17.51
N LYS A 90 -3.43 13.64 -18.41
CA LYS A 90 -3.45 13.37 -19.87
C LYS A 90 -2.98 11.96 -20.21
N ARG A 91 -2.15 11.36 -19.34
CA ARG A 91 -1.63 9.99 -19.51
C ARG A 91 -2.42 8.94 -18.74
N GLY A 92 -3.54 9.29 -18.13
CA GLY A 92 -4.35 8.39 -17.31
C GLY A 92 -3.73 8.04 -15.95
N ILE A 93 -2.81 8.89 -15.46
CA ILE A 93 -2.24 8.80 -14.14
C ILE A 93 -2.89 9.86 -13.26
N HIS A 94 -3.38 9.44 -12.11
CA HIS A 94 -4.04 10.30 -11.15
C HIS A 94 -3.28 10.31 -9.82
N VAL A 95 -3.52 11.35 -9.04
CA VAL A 95 -2.93 11.48 -7.70
C VAL A 95 -4.05 11.51 -6.68
N ILE A 96 -3.83 10.87 -5.55
CA ILE A 96 -4.73 10.88 -4.39
C ILE A 96 -3.92 11.06 -3.12
N THR A 97 -4.46 11.82 -2.19
CA THR A 97 -3.82 12.08 -0.91
C THR A 97 -4.54 11.37 0.24
N PHE A 98 -3.87 11.18 1.36
CA PHE A 98 -4.49 10.53 2.53
C PHE A 98 -5.70 11.28 3.10
N ILE A 99 -5.92 12.54 2.70
CA ILE A 99 -7.05 13.38 3.09
C ILE A 99 -8.31 13.02 2.28
N ASP A 100 -8.12 12.56 1.04
CA ASP A 100 -9.22 12.28 0.12
C ASP A 100 -10.04 11.07 0.60
N LYS A 101 -11.36 11.11 0.38
CA LYS A 101 -12.29 10.06 0.85
C LYS A 101 -12.01 8.71 0.18
N GLU A 102 -11.62 8.74 -1.07
CA GLU A 102 -11.33 7.58 -1.92
C GLU A 102 -9.98 6.91 -1.60
N TYR A 103 -9.15 7.53 -0.76
CA TYR A 103 -7.89 6.92 -0.33
C TYR A 103 -8.14 5.56 0.32
N PRO A 104 -7.32 4.51 0.01
CA PRO A 104 -7.56 3.15 0.49
C PRO A 104 -7.75 3.08 2.01
N VAL A 105 -8.96 2.70 2.45
CA VAL A 105 -9.38 2.77 3.86
C VAL A 105 -8.56 1.84 4.73
N LEU A 106 -8.36 0.58 4.28
CA LEU A 106 -7.53 -0.40 5.02
C LEU A 106 -6.09 0.08 5.12
N LEU A 107 -5.51 0.57 4.02
CA LEU A 107 -4.15 1.11 4.02
C LEU A 107 -3.99 2.25 5.04
N ARG A 108 -4.97 3.17 5.10
CA ARG A 108 -4.99 4.28 6.06
C ARG A 108 -5.02 3.77 7.49
N ARG A 109 -5.88 2.79 7.79
CA ARG A 109 -6.09 2.22 9.12
C ARG A 109 -4.89 1.43 9.61
N GLU A 110 -4.39 0.51 8.78
CA GLU A 110 -3.36 -0.44 9.19
C GLU A 110 -1.96 0.19 9.27
N LEU A 111 -1.62 1.06 8.33
CA LEU A 111 -0.29 1.66 8.31
C LEU A 111 -0.11 2.84 9.27
N LYS A 112 -1.18 3.47 9.72
CA LYS A 112 -1.11 4.61 10.67
C LYS A 112 -0.09 5.66 10.18
N ASN A 113 0.98 5.90 10.93
CA ASN A 113 2.05 6.85 10.57
C ASN A 113 3.05 6.31 9.53
N LYS A 114 2.83 5.10 9.00
CA LYS A 114 3.59 4.55 7.87
C LYS A 114 2.86 4.67 6.53
N LYS A 115 1.63 5.22 6.52
CA LYS A 115 0.87 5.44 5.28
C LYS A 115 1.50 6.54 4.44
N PRO A 116 1.62 6.36 3.11
CA PRO A 116 2.11 7.40 2.23
C PRO A 116 1.12 8.58 2.19
N PRO A 117 1.59 9.83 2.29
CA PRO A 117 0.71 11.00 2.19
C PRO A 117 0.11 11.19 0.79
N VAL A 118 0.81 10.72 -0.23
CA VAL A 118 0.43 10.82 -1.64
C VAL A 118 0.59 9.47 -2.30
N LEU A 119 -0.41 9.08 -3.10
CA LEU A 119 -0.37 7.91 -3.97
C LEU A 119 -0.63 8.33 -5.42
N PHE A 120 0.07 7.69 -6.34
CA PHE A 120 -0.17 7.76 -7.78
C PHE A 120 -0.89 6.51 -8.22
N TYR A 121 -1.88 6.66 -9.11
CA TYR A 121 -2.63 5.50 -9.57
C TYR A 121 -3.10 5.64 -11.03
N SER A 122 -3.40 4.50 -11.64
CA SER A 122 -4.07 4.40 -12.95
C SER A 122 -5.10 3.29 -12.90
N GLY A 123 -6.34 3.58 -13.30
CA GLY A 123 -7.50 2.71 -13.21
C GLY A 123 -8.56 3.21 -12.23
N ASP A 124 -9.52 2.34 -11.90
CA ASP A 124 -10.60 2.68 -10.98
C ASP A 124 -10.14 2.58 -9.52
N ILE A 125 -9.97 3.72 -8.86
CA ILE A 125 -9.52 3.81 -7.46
C ILE A 125 -10.48 3.12 -6.48
N SER A 126 -11.76 2.97 -6.84
CA SER A 126 -12.73 2.29 -5.99
C SER A 126 -12.38 0.83 -5.71
N LEU A 127 -11.60 0.19 -6.60
CA LEU A 127 -11.11 -1.17 -6.40
C LEU A 127 -10.25 -1.31 -5.14
N ALA A 128 -9.49 -0.27 -4.76
CA ALA A 128 -8.65 -0.28 -3.57
C ALA A 128 -9.44 -0.34 -2.25
N ASN A 129 -10.76 -0.13 -2.32
CA ASN A 129 -11.67 -0.21 -1.18
C ASN A 129 -12.62 -1.41 -1.25
N LYS A 130 -12.44 -2.31 -2.23
CA LYS A 130 -13.20 -3.56 -2.33
C LYS A 130 -12.61 -4.64 -1.43
N VAL A 131 -13.48 -5.51 -0.94
CA VAL A 131 -13.06 -6.67 -0.15
C VAL A 131 -12.21 -7.60 -1.02
N GLY A 132 -11.08 -8.05 -0.49
CA GLY A 132 -10.18 -8.90 -1.24
C GLY A 132 -9.05 -9.49 -0.41
N ILE A 133 -8.26 -10.33 -1.06
CA ILE A 133 -7.12 -11.01 -0.48
C ILE A 133 -5.80 -10.59 -1.13
N GLY A 134 -4.75 -10.55 -0.33
CA GLY A 134 -3.37 -10.42 -0.82
C GLY A 134 -2.84 -11.78 -1.28
N VAL A 135 -2.15 -11.81 -2.42
CA VAL A 135 -1.43 -13.01 -2.89
C VAL A 135 0.01 -12.61 -3.22
N VAL A 136 0.95 -13.20 -2.51
CA VAL A 136 2.39 -12.89 -2.61
C VAL A 136 3.23 -14.17 -2.51
N GLY A 137 4.44 -14.12 -3.05
CA GLY A 137 5.34 -15.26 -2.95
C GLY A 137 6.64 -15.13 -3.72
N SER A 138 7.30 -16.24 -3.91
CA SER A 138 8.59 -16.36 -4.60
C SER A 138 8.52 -15.83 -6.04
N ARG A 139 9.63 -15.23 -6.48
CA ARG A 139 9.85 -14.88 -7.89
C ARG A 139 10.15 -16.12 -8.74
N ASN A 140 10.65 -17.18 -8.11
CA ASN A 140 10.90 -18.48 -8.70
C ASN A 140 9.88 -19.47 -8.12
N ILE A 141 8.69 -19.44 -8.70
CA ILE A 141 7.57 -20.28 -8.29
C ILE A 141 7.78 -21.70 -8.81
N SER A 142 7.52 -22.71 -7.96
CA SER A 142 7.47 -24.12 -8.34
C SER A 142 6.19 -24.47 -9.09
N ASP A 143 6.13 -25.62 -9.76
CA ASP A 143 4.91 -26.07 -10.44
C ASP A 143 3.76 -26.27 -9.43
N ASP A 144 4.04 -26.84 -8.26
CA ASP A 144 3.06 -26.99 -7.18
C ASP A 144 2.60 -25.63 -6.64
N GLY A 145 3.52 -24.68 -6.47
CA GLY A 145 3.22 -23.30 -6.08
C GLY A 145 2.37 -22.58 -7.11
N MET A 146 2.65 -22.82 -8.40
CA MET A 146 1.83 -22.28 -9.50
C MET A 146 0.41 -22.84 -9.43
N GLN A 147 0.25 -24.15 -9.27
CA GLN A 147 -1.07 -24.79 -9.17
C GLN A 147 -1.84 -24.30 -7.93
N PHE A 148 -1.16 -24.20 -6.78
CA PHE A 148 -1.76 -23.62 -5.58
C PHE A 148 -2.24 -22.19 -5.81
N THR A 149 -1.42 -21.36 -6.48
CA THR A 149 -1.77 -19.97 -6.80
C THR A 149 -3.00 -19.91 -7.69
N ILE A 150 -3.07 -20.74 -8.73
CA ILE A 150 -4.22 -20.82 -9.64
C ILE A 150 -5.49 -21.17 -8.85
N ASN A 151 -5.47 -22.25 -8.08
CA ASN A 151 -6.63 -22.72 -7.32
C ASN A 151 -7.12 -21.67 -6.30
N LEU A 152 -6.20 -21.02 -5.59
CA LEU A 152 -6.52 -19.96 -4.62
C LEU A 152 -7.17 -18.76 -5.29
N VAL A 153 -6.59 -18.31 -6.41
CA VAL A 153 -7.06 -17.09 -7.10
C VAL A 153 -8.40 -17.34 -7.81
N GLU A 154 -8.58 -18.48 -8.48
CA GLU A 154 -9.88 -18.86 -9.07
C GLU A 154 -10.97 -18.92 -8.00
N LYS A 155 -10.68 -19.51 -6.84
CA LYS A 155 -11.58 -19.52 -5.70
C LYS A 155 -11.93 -18.10 -5.25
N ALA A 156 -10.94 -17.23 -5.09
CA ALA A 156 -11.16 -15.84 -4.69
C ALA A 156 -12.02 -15.07 -5.71
N VAL A 157 -11.78 -15.26 -7.01
CA VAL A 157 -12.57 -14.66 -8.09
C VAL A 157 -14.02 -15.16 -8.06
N ASN A 158 -14.23 -16.46 -7.87
CA ASN A 158 -15.57 -17.04 -7.74
C ASN A 158 -16.34 -16.48 -6.52
N GLU A 159 -15.62 -16.14 -5.44
CA GLU A 159 -16.13 -15.46 -4.25
C GLU A 159 -16.23 -13.93 -4.42
N LYS A 160 -15.96 -13.39 -5.63
CA LYS A 160 -15.98 -11.96 -5.96
C LYS A 160 -14.99 -11.10 -5.15
N LEU A 161 -13.90 -11.69 -4.73
CA LEU A 161 -12.83 -11.00 -4.02
C LEU A 161 -11.84 -10.39 -5.00
N VAL A 162 -11.36 -9.18 -4.65
CA VAL A 162 -10.27 -8.52 -5.39
C VAL A 162 -8.93 -9.13 -4.99
N ILE A 163 -8.03 -9.27 -5.95
CA ILE A 163 -6.66 -9.73 -5.71
C ILE A 163 -5.74 -8.52 -5.52
N TYR A 164 -5.14 -8.42 -4.34
CA TYR A 164 -4.09 -7.45 -4.02
C TYR A 164 -2.72 -8.10 -4.20
N SER A 165 -1.85 -7.53 -5.02
CA SER A 165 -0.52 -8.10 -5.28
C SER A 165 0.49 -7.03 -5.69
N GLY A 166 1.73 -7.44 -5.98
CA GLY A 166 2.83 -6.52 -6.25
C GLY A 166 3.27 -6.44 -7.71
N GLY A 167 2.80 -7.32 -8.57
CA GLY A 167 3.23 -7.38 -9.97
C GLY A 167 4.69 -7.80 -10.16
N ALA A 168 5.31 -8.44 -9.17
CA ALA A 168 6.62 -9.05 -9.30
C ALA A 168 6.53 -10.35 -10.11
N LYS A 169 7.65 -10.77 -10.73
CA LYS A 169 7.73 -12.06 -11.41
C LYS A 169 7.37 -13.22 -10.45
N GLY A 170 6.85 -14.32 -10.96
CA GLY A 170 6.47 -15.50 -10.19
C GLY A 170 5.05 -15.39 -9.65
N VAL A 171 4.84 -15.64 -8.36
CA VAL A 171 3.52 -15.72 -7.72
C VAL A 171 2.64 -14.49 -8.02
N ASP A 172 3.18 -13.28 -7.88
CA ASP A 172 2.41 -12.06 -8.05
C ASP A 172 1.82 -11.93 -9.47
N VAL A 173 2.66 -12.13 -10.51
CA VAL A 173 2.20 -12.08 -11.91
C VAL A 173 1.24 -13.22 -12.22
N THR A 174 1.49 -14.43 -11.71
CA THR A 174 0.57 -15.56 -11.87
C THR A 174 -0.80 -15.23 -11.28
N ALA A 175 -0.83 -14.74 -10.05
CA ALA A 175 -2.07 -14.36 -9.38
C ALA A 175 -2.85 -13.28 -10.15
N GLN A 176 -2.17 -12.25 -10.62
CA GLN A 176 -2.79 -11.18 -11.41
C GLN A 176 -3.35 -11.71 -12.74
N THR A 177 -2.57 -12.51 -13.45
CA THR A 177 -2.96 -13.07 -14.76
C THR A 177 -4.17 -13.99 -14.62
N VAL A 178 -4.16 -14.89 -13.65
CA VAL A 178 -5.28 -15.79 -13.39
C VAL A 178 -6.54 -14.99 -13.03
N ALA A 179 -6.44 -14.02 -12.11
CA ALA A 179 -7.58 -13.19 -11.69
C ALA A 179 -8.20 -12.45 -12.88
N LEU A 180 -7.39 -11.77 -13.69
CA LEU A 180 -7.87 -11.00 -14.84
C LEU A 180 -8.48 -11.89 -15.92
N ASN A 181 -7.88 -13.04 -16.23
CA ASN A 181 -8.38 -14.00 -17.21
C ASN A 181 -9.68 -14.67 -16.75
N SER A 182 -9.85 -14.89 -15.46
CA SER A 182 -11.09 -15.42 -14.86
C SER A 182 -12.18 -14.36 -14.65
N GLY A 183 -11.97 -13.13 -15.16
CA GLY A 183 -12.95 -12.05 -15.07
C GLY A 183 -12.98 -11.29 -13.74
N GLY A 184 -12.07 -11.59 -12.84
CA GLY A 184 -11.89 -10.91 -11.55
C GLY A 184 -11.22 -9.53 -11.68
N ALA A 185 -11.00 -8.88 -10.54
CA ALA A 185 -10.34 -7.59 -10.45
C ALA A 185 -9.04 -7.65 -9.63
N VAL A 186 -8.09 -6.79 -9.96
CA VAL A 186 -6.76 -6.74 -9.36
C VAL A 186 -6.40 -5.32 -8.93
N VAL A 187 -5.84 -5.19 -7.74
CA VAL A 187 -5.11 -4.01 -7.28
C VAL A 187 -3.64 -4.37 -7.20
N ALA A 188 -2.84 -3.76 -8.06
CA ALA A 188 -1.40 -3.98 -8.11
C ALA A 188 -0.65 -2.79 -7.52
N TYR A 189 -0.05 -2.98 -6.35
CA TYR A 189 0.94 -2.05 -5.83
C TYR A 189 2.24 -2.26 -6.58
N ILE A 190 2.79 -1.22 -7.19
CA ILE A 190 3.99 -1.31 -8.02
C ILE A 190 5.15 -0.53 -7.42
N ALA A 191 6.37 -0.97 -7.71
CA ALA A 191 7.62 -0.38 -7.17
C ALA A 191 8.60 0.04 -8.29
N ASP A 192 8.06 0.24 -9.49
CA ASP A 192 8.76 0.68 -10.69
C ASP A 192 7.94 1.77 -11.40
N SER A 193 8.34 2.16 -12.61
CA SER A 193 7.68 3.22 -13.37
C SER A 193 6.23 2.88 -13.69
N LEU A 194 5.30 3.60 -13.05
CA LEU A 194 3.87 3.56 -13.38
C LEU A 194 3.64 4.00 -14.84
N MET A 195 4.39 5.03 -15.26
CA MET A 195 4.31 5.59 -16.61
C MET A 195 4.66 4.56 -17.68
N ASP A 196 5.62 3.67 -17.44
CA ASP A 196 5.99 2.64 -18.40
C ASP A 196 5.08 1.42 -18.35
N LYS A 197 4.53 1.13 -17.19
CA LYS A 197 3.56 0.02 -17.05
C LYS A 197 2.27 0.29 -17.82
N ILE A 198 1.71 1.49 -17.72
CA ILE A 198 0.45 1.82 -18.41
C ILE A 198 0.55 1.86 -19.94
N LYS A 199 1.76 1.95 -20.50
CA LYS A 199 1.99 1.86 -21.95
C LYS A 199 1.84 0.43 -22.52
N LYS A 200 1.90 -0.59 -21.65
CA LYS A 200 1.77 -1.99 -22.10
C LYS A 200 0.32 -2.28 -22.46
N LYS A 201 0.11 -2.81 -23.67
CA LYS A 201 -1.24 -3.01 -24.25
C LYS A 201 -2.16 -3.88 -23.40
N ASP A 202 -1.62 -4.95 -22.82
CA ASP A 202 -2.34 -5.84 -21.93
C ASP A 202 -2.76 -5.13 -20.62
N ILE A 203 -1.87 -4.36 -20.04
CA ILE A 203 -2.15 -3.54 -18.85
C ILE A 203 -3.20 -2.48 -19.18
N ALA A 204 -2.99 -1.68 -20.24
CA ALA A 204 -3.91 -0.62 -20.65
C ALA A 204 -5.33 -1.14 -20.91
N LYS A 205 -5.46 -2.33 -21.50
CA LYS A 205 -6.74 -3.01 -21.70
C LYS A 205 -7.49 -3.22 -20.38
N TYR A 206 -6.88 -3.88 -19.41
CA TYR A 206 -7.53 -4.19 -18.13
C TYR A 206 -7.78 -2.95 -17.26
N VAL A 207 -6.92 -1.94 -17.37
CA VAL A 207 -7.14 -0.62 -16.74
C VAL A 207 -8.40 0.03 -17.34
N ALA A 208 -8.52 0.06 -18.66
CA ALA A 208 -9.69 0.62 -19.35
C ALA A 208 -10.98 -0.16 -19.07
N GLU A 209 -10.90 -1.48 -18.88
CA GLU A 209 -12.03 -2.33 -18.48
C GLU A 209 -12.43 -2.17 -17.02
N GLY A 210 -11.71 -1.36 -16.21
CA GLY A 210 -11.95 -1.19 -14.78
C GLY A 210 -11.64 -2.45 -13.94
N LYS A 211 -10.83 -3.37 -14.48
CA LYS A 211 -10.46 -4.63 -13.80
C LYS A 211 -9.08 -4.59 -13.16
N LEU A 212 -8.25 -3.63 -13.53
CA LEU A 212 -6.89 -3.47 -13.00
C LEU A 212 -6.69 -2.05 -12.50
N LEU A 213 -6.32 -1.93 -11.24
CA LEU A 213 -5.86 -0.70 -10.63
C LEU A 213 -4.37 -0.83 -10.32
N LEU A 214 -3.55 0.08 -10.85
CA LEU A 214 -2.14 0.21 -10.50
C LEU A 214 -1.98 1.33 -9.49
N ILE A 215 -1.25 1.10 -8.38
CA ILE A 215 -0.99 2.11 -7.34
C ILE A 215 0.51 2.12 -7.01
N SER A 216 1.06 3.32 -6.75
CA SER A 216 2.43 3.50 -6.28
C SER A 216 2.53 4.70 -5.32
N ASP A 217 3.43 4.62 -4.35
CA ASP A 217 3.87 5.75 -3.53
C ASP A 217 5.05 6.51 -4.15
N LEU A 218 5.50 6.08 -5.32
CA LEU A 218 6.62 6.63 -6.05
C LEU A 218 6.14 7.54 -7.18
N LYS A 219 6.93 8.59 -7.48
CA LYS A 219 6.71 9.41 -8.67
C LYS A 219 6.64 8.52 -9.92
N PRO A 220 5.71 8.77 -10.88
CA PRO A 220 5.38 7.83 -11.96
C PRO A 220 6.51 7.40 -12.89
N ASP A 221 7.56 8.21 -12.99
CA ASP A 221 8.75 7.96 -13.84
C ASP A 221 9.89 7.23 -13.12
N VAL A 222 9.73 6.94 -11.83
CA VAL A 222 10.79 6.34 -11.02
C VAL A 222 11.01 4.88 -11.37
N GLY A 223 12.25 4.51 -11.70
CA GLY A 223 12.64 3.15 -12.05
C GLY A 223 12.66 2.19 -10.85
N PHE A 224 12.79 0.91 -11.15
CA PHE A 224 12.85 -0.16 -10.16
C PHE A 224 14.07 -0.09 -9.24
N SER A 225 13.88 -0.40 -7.95
CA SER A 225 14.94 -0.81 -7.05
C SER A 225 14.44 -1.89 -6.08
N ALA A 226 15.35 -2.74 -5.59
CA ALA A 226 15.01 -3.79 -4.63
C ALA A 226 14.47 -3.20 -3.31
N GLY A 227 15.05 -2.09 -2.83
CA GLY A 227 14.60 -1.41 -1.63
C GLY A 227 13.18 -0.85 -1.77
N ARG A 228 12.84 -0.25 -2.92
CA ARG A 228 11.47 0.22 -3.22
C ARG A 228 10.47 -0.93 -3.26
N ALA A 229 10.85 -2.05 -3.88
CA ALA A 229 10.00 -3.24 -3.92
C ALA A 229 9.73 -3.82 -2.53
N MET A 230 10.73 -3.85 -1.66
CA MET A 230 10.57 -4.28 -0.26
C MET A 230 9.65 -3.32 0.52
N ASN A 231 9.88 -2.02 0.40
CA ASN A 231 9.05 -1.01 1.09
C ASN A 231 7.58 -1.06 0.62
N ARG A 232 7.33 -1.33 -0.66
CA ARG A 232 6.00 -1.45 -1.24
C ARG A 232 5.19 -2.63 -0.69
N ASN A 233 5.85 -3.75 -0.30
CA ASN A 233 5.14 -4.95 0.13
C ASN A 233 4.17 -4.68 1.28
N LYS A 234 4.50 -3.80 2.22
CA LYS A 234 3.59 -3.42 3.32
C LYS A 234 2.21 -2.95 2.84
N PHE A 235 2.13 -2.36 1.64
CA PHE A 235 0.85 -1.88 1.10
C PHE A 235 -0.07 -3.03 0.73
N ILE A 236 0.47 -4.16 0.25
CA ILE A 236 -0.31 -5.35 -0.08
C ILE A 236 -0.96 -5.90 1.19
N TYR A 237 -0.14 -6.13 2.23
CA TYR A 237 -0.62 -6.67 3.51
C TYR A 237 -1.62 -5.74 4.19
N ALA A 238 -1.37 -4.44 4.15
CA ALA A 238 -2.22 -3.44 4.79
C ALA A 238 -3.54 -3.15 4.03
N SER A 239 -3.68 -3.61 2.79
CA SER A 239 -4.88 -3.36 1.97
C SER A 239 -5.79 -4.56 1.82
N ALA A 240 -5.35 -5.75 2.21
CA ALA A 240 -6.09 -6.98 2.09
C ALA A 240 -6.70 -7.41 3.44
N MET A 241 -7.83 -8.11 3.40
CA MET A 241 -8.43 -8.71 4.60
C MET A 241 -7.54 -9.81 5.19
N GLY A 242 -6.87 -10.56 4.32
CA GLY A 242 -5.83 -11.52 4.64
C GLY A 242 -4.88 -11.69 3.46
N THR A 243 -3.61 -11.90 3.73
CA THR A 243 -2.59 -12.11 2.68
C THR A 243 -2.09 -13.55 2.71
N PHE A 244 -2.16 -14.20 1.56
CA PHE A 244 -1.75 -15.59 1.36
C PHE A 244 -0.36 -15.64 0.75
N ILE A 245 0.54 -16.33 1.45
CA ILE A 245 1.93 -16.55 1.03
C ILE A 245 2.01 -17.93 0.41
N VAL A 246 2.38 -17.98 -0.87
CA VAL A 246 2.49 -19.24 -1.62
C VAL A 246 3.83 -19.89 -1.32
N GLU A 247 4.93 -19.22 -1.59
CA GLU A 247 6.28 -19.73 -1.34
C GLU A 247 7.18 -18.62 -0.83
N SER A 248 8.03 -18.96 0.14
CA SER A 248 9.01 -18.05 0.72
C SER A 248 10.30 -18.77 1.01
N ASP A 249 11.43 -18.11 0.77
CA ASP A 249 12.74 -18.56 1.23
C ASP A 249 12.93 -18.14 2.69
N TYR A 250 13.48 -19.04 3.52
CA TYR A 250 13.78 -18.74 4.91
C TYR A 250 14.81 -17.62 5.02
N ASN A 251 14.46 -16.58 5.76
CA ASN A 251 15.29 -15.42 6.07
C ASN A 251 15.85 -14.67 4.86
N LYS A 252 15.21 -14.79 3.67
CA LYS A 252 15.65 -14.15 2.43
C LYS A 252 14.49 -13.58 1.63
N GLY A 253 14.78 -12.47 0.94
CA GLY A 253 13.90 -11.88 -0.07
C GLY A 253 12.71 -11.09 0.45
N GLY A 254 11.97 -10.52 -0.51
CA GLY A 254 10.87 -9.60 -0.20
C GLY A 254 9.66 -10.29 0.44
N THR A 255 9.41 -11.56 0.10
CA THR A 255 8.29 -12.32 0.65
C THR A 255 8.49 -12.58 2.13
N TRP A 256 9.67 -13.12 2.53
CA TRP A 256 10.01 -13.32 3.94
C TRP A 256 9.94 -12.04 4.76
N ASN A 257 10.64 -11.00 4.30
CA ASN A 257 10.71 -9.74 5.02
C ASN A 257 9.33 -9.06 5.14
N GLY A 258 8.56 -9.06 4.06
CA GLY A 258 7.22 -8.50 4.07
C GLY A 258 6.26 -9.26 5.01
N ALA A 259 6.31 -10.60 4.99
CA ALA A 259 5.49 -11.44 5.85
C ALA A 259 5.82 -11.26 7.34
N THR A 260 7.09 -11.33 7.70
CA THR A 260 7.53 -11.15 9.08
C THR A 260 7.26 -9.73 9.60
N GLU A 261 7.40 -8.71 8.74
CA GLU A 261 7.03 -7.34 9.08
C GLU A 261 5.51 -7.20 9.28
N ALA A 262 4.70 -7.81 8.40
CA ALA A 262 3.25 -7.78 8.51
C ALA A 262 2.75 -8.48 9.78
N ILE A 263 3.28 -9.64 10.12
CA ILE A 263 2.95 -10.35 11.36
C ILE A 263 3.31 -9.50 12.58
N LYS A 264 4.53 -8.95 12.65
CA LYS A 264 4.99 -8.10 13.76
C LYS A 264 4.14 -6.83 13.95
N ASN A 265 3.76 -6.18 12.85
CA ASN A 265 2.98 -4.95 12.89
C ASN A 265 1.46 -5.20 12.87
N LYS A 266 1.03 -6.47 12.75
CA LYS A 266 -0.38 -6.87 12.68
C LYS A 266 -1.13 -6.22 11.50
N TRP A 267 -0.48 -6.13 10.32
CA TRP A 267 -1.08 -5.62 9.08
C TRP A 267 -1.92 -6.70 8.39
N GLY A 268 -3.18 -6.80 8.75
CA GLY A 268 -4.06 -7.87 8.29
C GLY A 268 -3.64 -9.25 8.81
N LYS A 269 -4.33 -10.28 8.34
CA LYS A 269 -4.00 -11.69 8.64
C LYS A 269 -3.02 -12.22 7.62
N VAL A 270 -2.06 -13.02 8.06
CA VAL A 270 -1.07 -13.66 7.19
C VAL A 270 -1.32 -15.15 7.18
N PHE A 271 -1.68 -15.67 6.01
CA PHE A 271 -1.88 -17.10 5.75
C PHE A 271 -0.69 -17.62 4.95
N VAL A 272 -0.21 -18.78 5.30
CA VAL A 272 0.98 -19.38 4.67
C VAL A 272 0.59 -20.76 4.14
N TRP A 273 0.81 -20.99 2.86
CA TRP A 273 0.58 -22.30 2.27
C TRP A 273 1.37 -23.36 3.03
N LYS A 274 0.63 -24.34 3.56
CA LYS A 274 1.19 -25.48 4.30
C LYS A 274 1.82 -26.46 3.32
N ASN A 275 3.07 -26.26 3.01
CA ASN A 275 3.90 -27.12 2.18
C ASN A 275 5.18 -27.56 2.93
N TYR A 276 6.04 -28.33 2.30
CA TYR A 276 7.28 -28.83 2.90
C TYR A 276 8.46 -27.84 2.78
N SER A 277 8.28 -26.64 2.24
CA SER A 277 9.36 -25.65 2.15
C SER A 277 9.75 -25.14 3.52
N ASN A 278 11.07 -25.05 3.77
CA ASN A 278 11.58 -24.53 5.04
C ASN A 278 11.12 -23.10 5.32
N GLY A 279 11.06 -22.26 4.29
CA GLY A 279 10.61 -20.87 4.44
C GLY A 279 9.18 -20.76 4.93
N ASN A 280 8.25 -21.52 4.33
CA ASN A 280 6.86 -21.51 4.75
C ASN A 280 6.66 -22.07 6.16
N GLN A 281 7.34 -23.20 6.50
CA GLN A 281 7.26 -23.74 7.86
C GLN A 281 7.75 -22.74 8.90
N LYS A 282 8.85 -22.04 8.61
CA LYS A 282 9.38 -21.00 9.50
C LYS A 282 8.50 -19.75 9.59
N LEU A 283 7.74 -19.41 8.55
CA LEU A 283 6.74 -18.34 8.64
C LEU A 283 5.54 -18.76 9.50
N ILE A 284 5.12 -20.02 9.43
CA ILE A 284 4.09 -20.57 10.32
C ILE A 284 4.57 -20.54 11.78
N ASP A 285 5.80 -21.03 12.05
CA ASP A 285 6.42 -20.97 13.39
C ASP A 285 6.53 -19.52 13.91
N PHE A 286 6.65 -18.54 13.00
CA PHE A 286 6.77 -17.11 13.34
C PHE A 286 5.43 -16.44 13.64
N GLY A 287 4.30 -17.12 13.42
CA GLY A 287 2.95 -16.63 13.68
C GLY A 287 2.08 -16.46 12.44
N GLY A 288 2.47 -17.00 11.30
CA GLY A 288 1.61 -17.10 10.12
C GLY A 288 0.62 -18.26 10.27
N ASN A 289 -0.61 -18.08 9.79
CA ASN A 289 -1.66 -19.10 9.85
C ASN A 289 -1.46 -20.13 8.73
N ALA A 290 -1.30 -21.41 9.07
CA ALA A 290 -1.18 -22.46 8.09
C ALA A 290 -2.45 -22.59 7.24
N TYR A 291 -2.34 -22.65 5.92
CA TYR A 291 -3.47 -22.72 5.01
C TYR A 291 -3.25 -23.67 3.84
N ASN A 292 -4.30 -24.42 3.49
CA ASN A 292 -4.44 -25.13 2.22
C ASN A 292 -5.77 -24.73 1.59
N VAL A 293 -5.87 -24.75 0.25
CA VAL A 293 -7.13 -24.49 -0.44
C VAL A 293 -8.14 -25.58 -0.07
N THR A 294 -9.27 -25.16 0.46
CA THR A 294 -10.41 -26.00 0.86
C THR A 294 -11.70 -25.49 0.24
N ASP A 295 -12.80 -26.19 0.43
CA ASP A 295 -14.14 -25.74 -0.03
C ASP A 295 -14.71 -24.61 0.86
N GLU A 296 -14.14 -24.39 2.05
CA GLU A 296 -14.57 -23.31 2.95
C GLU A 296 -14.36 -21.94 2.32
N ASN A 297 -15.34 -21.05 2.48
CA ASN A 297 -15.26 -19.68 1.96
C ASN A 297 -14.06 -18.92 2.55
N LEU A 298 -13.30 -18.20 1.70
CA LEU A 298 -12.09 -17.50 2.11
C LEU A 298 -12.34 -16.44 3.18
N MET A 299 -13.47 -15.72 3.08
CA MET A 299 -13.81 -14.74 4.09
C MET A 299 -14.20 -15.39 5.41
N ALA A 300 -14.82 -16.57 5.40
CA ALA A 300 -15.08 -17.32 6.61
C ALA A 300 -13.79 -17.79 7.29
N VAL A 301 -12.81 -18.29 6.51
CA VAL A 301 -11.47 -18.64 7.00
C VAL A 301 -10.78 -17.45 7.65
N ILE A 302 -10.83 -16.27 7.02
CA ILE A 302 -10.22 -15.06 7.53
C ILE A 302 -10.90 -14.58 8.82
N SER A 303 -12.24 -14.58 8.86
CA SER A 303 -13.03 -14.12 10.02
C SER A 303 -12.84 -15.04 11.22
N LYS A 304 -12.85 -16.36 11.02
CA LYS A 304 -12.60 -17.34 12.08
C LYS A 304 -11.26 -17.10 12.78
N GLN A 305 -10.21 -16.84 12.01
CA GLN A 305 -8.89 -16.53 12.58
C GLN A 305 -8.88 -15.18 13.32
N GLN A 306 -9.72 -14.23 12.96
CA GLN A 306 -9.87 -12.97 13.70
C GLN A 306 -10.51 -13.20 15.08
N GLU A 307 -11.55 -14.03 15.15
CA GLU A 307 -12.22 -14.38 16.40
C GLU A 307 -11.28 -15.16 17.34
N GLU A 308 -10.52 -16.12 16.82
CA GLU A 308 -9.54 -16.89 17.60
C GLU A 308 -8.47 -15.99 18.22
N ASP A 309 -7.92 -15.03 17.47
CA ASP A 309 -6.91 -14.08 17.97
C ASP A 309 -7.50 -13.13 19.05
N GLU A 310 -8.77 -12.72 18.90
CA GLU A 310 -9.44 -11.91 19.92
C GLU A 310 -9.65 -12.70 21.21
N ILE A 311 -10.11 -13.93 21.13
CA ILE A 311 -10.30 -14.82 22.28
C ILE A 311 -8.98 -15.06 23.00
N GLU A 312 -7.91 -15.36 22.26
CA GLU A 312 -6.58 -15.56 22.83
C GLU A 312 -6.09 -14.32 23.58
N LYS A 313 -6.28 -13.13 23.00
CA LYS A 313 -5.94 -11.86 23.63
C LYS A 313 -6.70 -11.62 24.94
N TYR A 314 -8.02 -11.88 24.97
CA TYR A 314 -8.83 -11.77 26.18
C TYR A 314 -8.40 -12.77 27.26
N THR A 315 -8.06 -13.99 26.85
CA THR A 315 -7.58 -15.03 27.78
C THR A 315 -6.24 -14.64 28.40
N GLN A 316 -5.31 -14.09 27.61
CA GLN A 316 -4.01 -13.61 28.11
C GLN A 316 -4.15 -12.43 29.08
N ILE A 317 -5.06 -11.48 28.80
CA ILE A 317 -5.32 -10.34 29.69
C ILE A 317 -5.87 -10.86 31.04
N ASN A 318 -6.85 -11.74 31.01
CA ASN A 318 -7.44 -12.32 32.25
C ASN A 318 -6.41 -13.13 33.05
N LEU A 319 -5.48 -13.83 32.40
CA LEU A 319 -4.40 -14.54 33.10
C LEU A 319 -3.40 -13.58 33.74
N MET A 320 -3.07 -12.47 33.09
CA MET A 320 -2.18 -11.45 33.66
C MET A 320 -2.84 -10.72 34.85
N ASP A 321 -4.14 -10.44 34.79
CA ASP A 321 -4.90 -9.84 35.88
C ASP A 321 -5.06 -10.78 37.10
N LEU A 322 -4.96 -12.11 36.87
CA LEU A 322 -5.03 -13.11 37.96
C LEU A 322 -3.66 -13.42 38.62
N LEU A 323 -2.55 -13.06 37.95
CA LEU A 323 -1.18 -13.32 38.39
C LEU A 323 -0.48 -12.07 38.96
N GLY A 324 -1.09 -10.89 38.84
CA GLY A 324 -0.63 -9.61 39.39
C GLY A 324 -1.35 -9.26 40.66
#